data_324f88fb8b01f4e691bfd3fb53797f28
#
_entry.id   324f88fb8b01f4e691bfd3fb53797f28
#
_cell.length_a   1.000
_cell.length_b   1.000
_cell.length_c   1.000
_cell.angle_alpha   90.00
_cell.angle_beta   90.00
_cell.angle_gamma   90.00
#
_symmetry.space_group_name_H-M   'P 1'
#
loop_
_entity.id
_entity.type
_entity.pdbx_description
1 polymer ?
#
loop_
_entity_poly.entity_id
_entity_poly.type
_entity_poly.pdbx_seq_one_letter_code
_entity_poly.pdbx_strand_id
1 'polypeptide(L)' 'MKHKLTQYQEDHKLPNKELAKKLGLKGTNPTVTLLRWKNCQRIPHPKFMKQITKITNITPTDFYEAWYEIHKL' A
#
# COMPACT_ATOMS: atom_id res chain seq x y z
N MET A 1 -8.63 -8.35 -9.23
CA MET A 1 -7.53 -7.51 -9.71
C MET A 1 -6.51 -7.29 -8.60
N LYS A 2 -5.24 -7.34 -8.92
CA LYS A 2 -4.19 -7.14 -7.91
C LYS A 2 -4.06 -5.68 -7.51
N HIS A 3 -3.89 -5.44 -6.23
CA HIS A 3 -3.55 -4.11 -5.76
C HIS A 3 -2.18 -3.70 -6.32
N LYS A 4 -2.01 -2.42 -6.62
CA LYS A 4 -0.75 -1.90 -7.14
C LYS A 4 0.44 -2.17 -6.20
N LEU A 5 0.21 -2.14 -4.89
CA LEU A 5 1.25 -2.49 -3.92
C LEU A 5 1.70 -3.94 -4.07
N THR A 6 0.77 -4.85 -4.29
CA THR A 6 1.08 -6.26 -4.49
C THR A 6 1.89 -6.44 -5.77
N GLN A 7 1.48 -5.75 -6.84
CA GLN A 7 2.20 -5.79 -8.11
C GLN A 7 3.64 -5.27 -7.94
N TYR A 8 3.79 -4.17 -7.22
CA TYR A 8 5.11 -3.60 -6.94
C TYR A 8 5.99 -4.61 -6.19
N GLN A 9 5.42 -5.29 -5.19
CA GLN A 9 6.15 -6.30 -4.44
C GLN A 9 6.63 -7.46 -5.32
N GLU A 10 5.78 -7.92 -6.24
CA GLU A 10 6.14 -8.99 -7.16
C GLU A 10 7.22 -8.55 -8.13
N ASP A 11 7.09 -7.35 -8.68
CA ASP A 11 8.06 -6.81 -9.64
C ASP A 11 9.45 -6.64 -9.03
N HIS A 12 9.51 -6.28 -7.75
CA HIS A 12 10.76 -6.03 -7.05
C HIS A 12 11.16 -7.15 -6.09
N LYS A 13 10.36 -8.22 -6.02
CA LYS A 13 10.60 -9.37 -5.14
C LYS A 13 10.76 -8.95 -3.68
N LEU A 14 9.83 -8.08 -3.23
CA LEU A 14 9.86 -7.54 -1.87
C LEU A 14 8.83 -8.23 -0.99
N PRO A 15 9.25 -8.88 0.11
CA PRO A 15 8.29 -9.38 1.10
C PRO A 15 7.64 -8.22 1.85
N ASN A 16 6.50 -8.51 2.50
CA ASN A 16 5.74 -7.48 3.23
C ASN A 16 6.61 -6.70 4.22
N LYS A 17 7.45 -7.41 4.96
CA LYS A 17 8.33 -6.79 5.96
C LYS A 17 9.26 -5.77 5.33
N GLU A 18 9.85 -6.12 4.21
CA GLU A 18 10.80 -5.24 3.51
C GLU A 18 10.09 -4.04 2.90
N LEU A 19 8.91 -4.24 2.32
CA LEU A 19 8.16 -3.12 1.76
C LEU A 19 7.69 -2.17 2.87
N ALA A 20 7.18 -2.69 3.98
CA ALA A 20 6.77 -1.87 5.10
C ALA A 20 7.92 -1.00 5.61
N LYS A 21 9.10 -1.57 5.71
CA LYS A 21 10.31 -0.86 6.13
C LYS A 21 10.67 0.23 5.12
N LYS A 22 10.60 -0.08 3.84
CA LYS A 22 10.92 0.85 2.77
C LYS A 22 9.96 2.04 2.76
N LEU A 23 8.69 1.81 3.09
CA LEU A 23 7.68 2.87 3.14
C LEU A 23 7.71 3.66 4.45
N GLY A 24 8.63 3.33 5.36
CA GLY A 24 8.78 4.07 6.59
C GLY A 24 7.75 3.73 7.66
N LEU A 25 7.09 2.58 7.52
CA LEU A 25 6.13 2.14 8.53
C LEU A 25 6.86 1.73 9.79
N LYS A 26 6.45 2.31 10.90
CA LYS A 26 7.04 2.05 12.21
C LYS A 26 5.98 1.54 13.17
N GLY A 27 6.41 0.94 14.26
CA GLY A 27 5.50 0.47 15.28
C GLY A 27 5.63 -1.03 15.50
N THR A 28 4.72 -1.58 16.30
CA THR A 28 4.76 -2.97 16.71
C THR A 28 4.52 -3.94 15.56
N ASN A 29 3.59 -3.59 14.66
CA ASN A 29 3.22 -4.46 13.55
C ASN A 29 3.10 -3.69 12.23
N PRO A 30 4.23 -3.27 11.63
CA PRO A 30 4.18 -2.53 10.37
C PRO A 30 3.57 -3.32 9.22
N THR A 31 3.74 -4.64 9.20
CA THR A 31 3.15 -5.49 8.16
C THR A 31 1.63 -5.54 8.23
N VAL A 32 1.06 -5.44 9.43
CA VAL A 32 -0.41 -5.40 9.59
C VAL A 32 -0.98 -4.16 8.92
N THR A 33 -0.33 -3.00 9.11
CA THR A 33 -0.75 -1.76 8.46
C THR A 33 -0.70 -1.89 6.94
N LEU A 34 0.39 -2.45 6.42
CA LEU A 34 0.54 -2.68 4.99
C LEU A 34 -0.55 -3.60 4.44
N LEU A 35 -0.84 -4.68 5.15
CA LEU A 35 -1.89 -5.62 4.73
C LEU A 35 -3.27 -4.96 4.70
N ARG A 36 -3.56 -4.09 5.66
CA ARG A 36 -4.83 -3.34 5.67
C ARG A 36 -4.96 -2.47 4.42
N TRP A 37 -3.88 -1.83 4.01
CA TRP A 37 -3.88 -1.03 2.79
C TRP A 37 -4.10 -1.90 1.55
N LYS A 38 -3.41 -3.04 1.46
CA LYS A 38 -3.52 -3.95 0.32
C LYS A 38 -4.90 -4.60 0.23
N ASN A 39 -5.54 -4.83 1.38
CA ASN A 39 -6.88 -5.43 1.43
C ASN A 39 -7.99 -4.38 1.37
N CYS A 40 -7.63 -3.11 1.17
CA CYS A 40 -8.57 -2.00 1.10
C CYS A 40 -9.44 -1.86 2.35
N GLN A 41 -8.89 -2.24 3.51
CA GLN A 41 -9.54 -2.01 4.79
C GLN A 41 -9.29 -0.60 5.29
N ARG A 42 -8.20 0.01 4.84
CA ARG A 42 -7.86 1.38 5.18
C ARG A 42 -7.15 2.05 4.01
N ILE A 43 -7.31 3.37 3.92
CA ILE A 43 -6.56 4.20 2.97
C ILE A 43 -5.40 4.83 3.75
N PRO A 44 -4.18 4.84 3.20
CA PRO A 44 -3.05 5.47 3.88
C PRO A 44 -3.30 6.95 4.17
N HIS A 45 -2.81 7.42 5.31
CA HIS A 45 -2.85 8.84 5.63
C HIS A 45 -2.12 9.64 4.55
N PRO A 46 -2.52 10.89 4.24
CA PRO A 46 -1.85 11.69 3.21
C PRO A 46 -0.34 11.78 3.37
N LYS A 47 0.14 11.79 4.60
CA LYS A 47 1.56 11.78 4.94
C LYS A 47 2.25 10.54 4.35
N PHE A 48 1.64 9.36 4.51
CA PHE A 48 2.17 8.12 3.95
C PHE A 48 1.95 8.04 2.45
N MET A 49 0.83 8.56 1.96
CA MET A 49 0.55 8.60 0.52
C MET A 49 1.67 9.28 -0.25
N LYS A 50 2.12 10.41 0.25
CA LYS A 50 3.19 11.17 -0.36
C LYS A 50 4.47 10.34 -0.45
N GLN A 51 4.81 9.66 0.64
CA GLN A 51 5.98 8.80 0.71
C GLN A 51 5.85 7.60 -0.24
N ILE A 52 4.68 6.98 -0.25
CA ILE A 52 4.41 5.83 -1.12
C ILE A 52 4.56 6.22 -2.59
N THR A 53 3.97 7.34 -2.99
CA THR A 53 4.07 7.82 -4.36
C THR A 53 5.51 8.11 -4.75
N LYS A 54 6.27 8.70 -3.86
CA LYS A 54 7.68 9.03 -4.11
C LYS A 54 8.52 7.77 -4.32
N ILE A 55 8.26 6.71 -3.56
CA ILE A 55 9.05 5.48 -3.61
C ILE A 55 8.57 4.53 -4.71
N THR A 56 7.26 4.37 -4.87
CA THR A 56 6.69 3.33 -5.73
C THR A 56 5.99 3.86 -6.99
N ASN A 57 5.80 5.16 -7.11
CA ASN A 57 4.99 5.80 -8.16
C ASN A 57 3.50 5.42 -8.10
N ILE A 58 3.07 4.76 -7.04
CA ILE A 58 1.64 4.46 -6.85
C ILE A 58 0.97 5.72 -6.34
N THR A 59 -0.05 6.20 -7.06
CA THR A 59 -0.73 7.45 -6.74
C THR A 59 -1.88 7.23 -5.77
N PRO A 60 -2.34 8.29 -5.07
CA PRO A 60 -3.55 8.18 -4.25
C PRO A 60 -4.75 7.69 -5.06
N THR A 61 -4.84 8.07 -6.34
CA THR A 61 -5.90 7.61 -7.23
C THR A 61 -5.92 6.09 -7.33
N ASP A 62 -4.75 5.46 -7.41
CA ASP A 62 -4.65 4.00 -7.48
C ASP A 62 -5.26 3.35 -6.24
N PHE A 63 -5.03 3.93 -5.06
CA PHE A 63 -5.62 3.42 -3.82
C PHE A 63 -7.13 3.58 -3.80
N TYR A 64 -7.64 4.72 -4.24
CA TYR A 64 -9.09 4.95 -4.28
C TYR A 64 -9.78 4.06 -5.29
N GLU A 65 -9.17 3.83 -6.45
CA GLU A 65 -9.72 2.92 -7.45
C GLU A 65 -9.84 1.50 -6.91
N ALA A 66 -8.81 1.02 -6.24
CA ALA A 66 -8.82 -0.31 -5.61
C ALA A 66 -9.90 -0.38 -4.52
N TRP A 67 -10.03 0.69 -3.74
CA TRP A 67 -11.04 0.79 -2.70
C TRP A 67 -12.44 0.64 -3.28
N TYR A 68 -12.74 1.44 -4.30
CA TYR A 68 -14.07 1.41 -4.92
C TYR A 68 -14.36 0.06 -5.56
N GLU A 69 -13.38 -0.57 -6.16
CA GLU A 69 -13.56 -1.87 -6.79
C GLU A 69 -13.96 -2.95 -5.78
N ILE A 70 -13.30 -2.96 -4.61
CA ILE A 70 -13.59 -3.95 -3.58
C ILE A 70 -14.90 -3.65 -2.86
N HIS A 71 -15.14 -2.40 -2.53
CA HIS A 71 -16.36 -2.01 -1.81
C HIS A 71 -17.57 -1.81 -2.70
N LYS A 72 -17.36 -1.58 -3.98
CA LYS A 72 -18.42 -1.40 -4.99
C LYS A 72 -19.47 -0.40 -4.56
N LEU A 73 -19.03 0.76 -4.14
CA LEU A 73 -19.92 1.84 -3.72
C LEU A 73 -20.63 2.51 -4.90
#